data_a5e57945fb09f34973131cb1a1ce9b24
#
_entry.id   a5e57945fb09f34973131cb1a1ce9b24
#
_cell.length_a   1.000
_cell.length_b   1.000
_cell.length_c   1.000
_cell.angle_alpha   90.00
_cell.angle_beta   90.00
_cell.angle_gamma   90.00
#
_symmetry.space_group_name_H-M   'P 1'
#
loop_
_entity.id
_entity.type
_entity.pdbx_description
1 polymer ?
#
loop_
_entity_poly.entity_id
_entity_poly.type
_entity_poly.pdbx_seq_one_letter_code
_entity_poly.pdbx_strand_id
1 'polypeptide(L)' 'MQLLKVLEERKISKLQLALNAGIAPHCLYNAINGKMPFYPKYKKAIAEYLQMDESELFGNEVQNEEK' A
#
# COMPACT_ATOMS: atom_id res chain seq x y z
N MET A 1 -7.78 -5.60 -2.73
CA MET A 1 -7.09 -4.60 -1.91
C MET A 1 -7.81 -3.27 -2.02
N GLN A 2 -7.97 -2.58 -0.91
CA GLN A 2 -8.69 -1.33 -0.89
C GLN A 2 -7.81 -0.10 -1.08
N LEU A 3 -6.51 -0.29 -1.14
CA LEU A 3 -5.58 0.82 -1.19
C LEU A 3 -5.86 1.78 -2.34
N LEU A 4 -6.03 1.24 -3.54
CA LEU A 4 -6.25 2.08 -4.72
C LEU A 4 -7.55 2.86 -4.59
N LYS A 5 -8.58 2.23 -4.03
CA LYS A 5 -9.85 2.90 -3.83
C LYS A 5 -9.71 4.05 -2.84
N VAL A 6 -8.97 3.83 -1.75
CA VAL A 6 -8.75 4.87 -0.75
C VAL A 6 -8.00 6.04 -1.37
N LEU A 7 -6.98 5.76 -2.16
CA LEU A 7 -6.21 6.83 -2.81
C LEU A 7 -7.10 7.65 -3.72
N GLU A 8 -7.98 6.96 -4.46
CA GLU A 8 -8.87 7.65 -5.37
C GLU A 8 -9.86 8.53 -4.60
N GLU A 9 -10.42 7.99 -3.52
CA GLU A 9 -11.37 8.74 -2.71
C GLU A 9 -10.75 9.96 -2.06
N ARG A 10 -9.48 9.85 -1.66
CA ARG A 10 -8.79 10.96 -1.01
C ARG A 10 -8.03 11.83 -2.00
N LYS A 11 -8.07 11.46 -3.28
CA LYS A 11 -7.41 12.22 -4.34
C LYS A 11 -5.91 12.31 -4.12
N ILE A 12 -5.33 11.20 -3.69
CA ILE A 12 -3.90 11.08 -3.47
C ILE A 12 -3.32 10.26 -4.62
N SER A 13 -2.31 10.79 -5.30
CA SER A 13 -1.66 10.04 -6.38
C SER A 13 -0.74 8.98 -5.79
N LYS A 14 -0.42 7.96 -6.60
CA LYS A 14 0.50 6.93 -6.17
C LYS A 14 1.87 7.52 -5.86
N LEU A 15 2.32 8.47 -6.67
CA LEU A 15 3.59 9.12 -6.44
C LEU A 15 3.57 9.87 -5.10
N GLN A 16 2.50 10.59 -4.84
CA GLN A 16 2.37 11.33 -3.59
C GLN A 16 2.40 10.39 -2.40
N LEU A 17 1.70 9.26 -2.51
CA LEU A 17 1.73 8.26 -1.45
C LEU A 17 3.14 7.74 -1.22
N ALA A 18 3.85 7.41 -2.29
CA ALA A 18 5.20 6.87 -2.17
C ALA A 18 6.12 7.85 -1.46
N LEU A 19 6.09 9.11 -1.89
CA LEU A 19 6.95 10.13 -1.31
C LEU A 19 6.64 10.36 0.17
N ASN A 20 5.36 10.41 0.50
CA ASN A 20 4.98 10.69 1.88
C ASN A 20 5.15 9.49 2.80
N ALA A 21 5.06 8.28 2.27
CA ALA A 21 5.28 7.08 3.05
C ALA A 21 6.75 6.66 3.11
N GLY A 22 7.61 7.37 2.35
CA GLY A 22 9.02 7.04 2.35
C GLY A 22 9.35 5.79 1.53
N ILE A 23 8.56 5.51 0.51
CA ILE A 23 8.77 4.35 -0.36
C ILE A 23 9.25 4.85 -1.71
N ALA A 24 10.24 4.16 -2.29
CA ALA A 24 10.67 4.50 -3.62
C ALA A 24 9.49 4.35 -4.58
N PRO A 25 9.21 5.34 -5.44
CA PRO A 25 8.04 5.26 -6.31
C PRO A 25 8.00 4.00 -7.18
N HIS A 26 9.13 3.58 -7.74
CA HIS A 26 9.11 2.39 -8.59
C HIS A 26 8.78 1.14 -7.77
N CYS A 27 9.19 1.09 -6.51
CA CYS A 27 8.84 -0.04 -5.66
C CYS A 27 7.35 -0.07 -5.39
N LEU A 28 6.76 1.08 -5.11
CA LEU A 28 5.33 1.13 -4.87
C LEU A 28 4.56 0.72 -6.12
N TYR A 29 4.95 1.23 -7.28
CA TYR A 29 4.28 0.86 -8.53
C TYR A 29 4.38 -0.65 -8.79
N ASN A 30 5.56 -1.23 -8.57
CA ASN A 30 5.74 -2.66 -8.78
C ASN A 30 4.87 -3.47 -7.84
N ALA A 31 4.76 -3.05 -6.58
CA ALA A 31 3.93 -3.74 -5.62
C ALA A 31 2.45 -3.65 -6.01
N ILE A 32 2.01 -2.49 -6.47
CA ILE A 32 0.63 -2.30 -6.89
C ILE A 32 0.33 -3.16 -8.12
N ASN A 33 1.28 -3.27 -9.03
CA ASN A 33 1.08 -4.04 -10.26
C ASN A 33 1.31 -5.53 -10.08
N GLY A 34 1.63 -5.96 -8.88
CA GLY A 34 1.81 -7.39 -8.62
C GLY A 34 3.18 -7.92 -8.99
N LYS A 35 4.13 -7.04 -9.30
CA LYS A 35 5.47 -7.49 -9.67
C LYS A 35 6.35 -7.75 -8.47
N MET A 36 5.96 -7.28 -7.31
CA MET A 36 6.65 -7.59 -6.07
C MET A 36 5.64 -7.53 -4.95
N PRO A 37 5.90 -8.21 -3.82
CA PRO A 37 4.93 -8.19 -2.72
C PRO A 37 4.95 -6.86 -1.99
N PHE A 38 3.85 -6.58 -1.29
CA PHE A 38 3.83 -5.48 -0.34
C PHE A 38 4.49 -5.98 0.94
N TYR A 39 5.73 -5.61 1.14
CA TYR A 39 6.44 -6.02 2.34
C TYR A 39 5.79 -5.39 3.57
N PRO A 40 5.91 -6.03 4.74
CA PRO A 40 5.27 -5.49 5.95
C PRO A 40 5.67 -4.04 6.25
N LYS A 41 6.90 -3.66 6.00
CA LYS A 41 7.32 -2.29 6.26
C LYS A 41 6.60 -1.30 5.36
N TYR A 42 6.30 -1.69 4.12
CA TYR A 42 5.56 -0.82 3.22
C TYR A 42 4.11 -0.70 3.68
N LYS A 43 3.50 -1.83 4.06
CA LYS A 43 2.12 -1.80 4.53
C LYS A 43 1.99 -0.90 5.75
N LYS A 44 2.94 -1.03 6.69
CA LYS A 44 2.89 -0.24 7.89
C LYS A 44 3.04 1.25 7.58
N ALA A 45 3.99 1.60 6.72
CA ALA A 45 4.22 3.00 6.37
C ALA A 45 3.00 3.60 5.70
N ILE A 46 2.38 2.86 4.79
CA ILE A 46 1.19 3.34 4.10
C ILE A 46 0.03 3.50 5.07
N ALA A 47 -0.15 2.52 5.94
CA ALA A 47 -1.24 2.57 6.91
C ALA A 47 -1.08 3.75 7.84
N GLU A 48 0.14 4.02 8.28
CA GLU A 48 0.40 5.15 9.16
C GLU A 48 0.13 6.47 8.46
N TYR A 49 0.56 6.58 7.20
CA TYR A 49 0.31 7.81 6.46
C TYR A 49 -1.18 8.07 6.26
N LEU A 50 -1.93 7.04 5.94
CA LEU A 50 -3.36 7.16 5.70
C LEU A 50 -4.16 7.10 6.99
N GLN A 51 -3.52 6.73 8.10
CA GLN A 51 -4.17 6.59 9.40
C GLN A 51 -5.31 5.58 9.35
N MET A 52 -5.02 4.45 8.73
CA MET A 52 -5.96 3.33 8.60
C MET A 52 -5.24 2.04 8.99
N ASP A 53 -6.02 1.03 9.36
CA ASP A 53 -5.43 -0.27 9.67
C ASP A 53 -4.96 -0.96 8.40
N GLU A 54 -3.90 -1.74 8.51
CA GLU A 54 -3.40 -2.50 7.38
C GLU A 54 -4.47 -3.43 6.83
N SER A 55 -5.26 -4.02 7.72
CA SER A 55 -6.31 -4.94 7.27
C SER A 55 -7.37 -4.22 6.44
N GLU A 56 -7.62 -2.95 6.73
CA GLU A 56 -8.57 -2.18 5.94
C GLU A 56 -8.04 -1.89 4.55
N LEU A 57 -6.73 -1.68 4.43
CA LEU A 57 -6.13 -1.33 3.16
C LEU A 57 -5.81 -2.56 2.31
N PHE A 58 -5.29 -3.59 2.93
CA PHE A 58 -4.76 -4.73 2.20
C PHE A 58 -5.57 -6.01 2.36
N GLY A 59 -6.50 -6.02 3.28
CA GLY A 59 -7.33 -7.19 3.50
C GLY A 59 -6.62 -8.25 4.29
N ASN A 60 -7.35 -9.35 4.53
CA ASN A 60 -6.80 -10.45 5.32
C ASN A 60 -6.33 -11.59 4.47
N GLU A 61 -6.60 -11.56 3.21
CA GLU A 61 -6.26 -12.68 2.36
C GLU A 61 -4.79 -12.79 2.16
N VAL A 62 -4.07 -11.82 2.59
CA VAL A 62 -2.66 -11.84 2.40
C VAL A 62 -1.98 -12.98 3.02
N GLN A 63 -2.56 -13.41 4.01
CA GLN A 63 -1.95 -14.39 4.64
C GLN A 63 -1.71 -15.54 3.90
N ASN A 64 -2.05 -15.63 3.14
CA ASN A 64 -1.81 -16.65 2.52
C ASN A 64 -0.63 -16.75 1.86
N GLU A 65 -0.18 -16.38 1.99
CA GLU A 65 0.70 -16.41 1.68
C GLU A 65 1.71 -16.77 1.95
N GLU A 66 1.63 -16.98 2.30
CA GLU A 66 2.37 -17.10 2.69
C GLU A 66 2.94 -17.96 2.66
N LYS A 67 2.78 -18.39 2.44
CA LYS A 67 3.04 -18.92 2.48
C LYS A 67 3.41 -19.30 2.38
#